data_5b3d702fa1179f8f6f1ffe1919e4f8a2
#
_entry.id   5b3d702fa1179f8f6f1ffe1919e4f8a2
#
_cell.length_a   1.000
_cell.length_b   1.000
_cell.length_c   1.000
_cell.angle_alpha   90.00
_cell.angle_beta   90.00
_cell.angle_gamma   90.00
#
_symmetry.space_group_name_H-M   'P 1'
#
loop_
_entity.id
_entity.type
_entity.pdbx_description
1 polymer ?
#
loop_
_entity_poly.entity_id
_entity_poly.type
_entity_poly.pdbx_seq_one_letter_code
_entity_poly.pdbx_strand_id
1 'polypeptide(L)'
;MHGLLNSVLFAVLCGSVSSAPARDPSTLSRRDAATHTDGSPASPSPTVRLASDDPNFVLWNEASAADPQPERGGLGATIMGPQDTAIDRQNPSILAPPTTDSGTVGNAKWPFSLSKMQLNTGGWVRQQNVQQMPLATAMAGVNMRLEAGAIRELHWHHTAEWAYVIKGSTQITSVDSQGRNYVATVKEGDLWYFPPGIPHSLQATDDSPEGTEFLLVFPEGSFSDGNTFLLTDWLAHLPKEVIAKNFQDDISEWDHIPGEQLYIFPGTAPPDDLQPPVSPQGTVPEPFSFEFSKLPAKHYSGGTVKIADSTVFNVATQVAVAEVTVEPGAMRELHWHPTQAEWGYFLEGSARVTLFAANGVAQTFDYQPGDVSYVPTSFGHYVENTGNTTLRFLEVFNTDVFEDVSLAQWLALTPPALVKQHLHLSDSTIARLSKTKGVVVAGKPHYPAPMD
;
A
#
# COMPACT_ATOMS: atom_id res chain seq x y z
N MET A 1 -26.03 47.60 24.21
CA MET A 1 -26.02 47.09 25.59
C MET A 1 -25.57 45.66 25.55
N HIS A 2 -24.39 45.42 26.07
CA HIS A 2 -23.79 44.22 26.69
C HIS A 2 -24.10 42.89 25.99
N GLY A 3 -23.23 42.18 25.33
CA GLY A 3 -21.82 41.82 25.67
C GLY A 3 -21.79 40.54 26.49
N LEU A 4 -21.43 39.39 25.87
CA LEU A 4 -20.79 38.29 26.59
C LEU A 4 -20.10 37.39 25.55
N LEU A 5 -18.79 37.61 25.39
CA LEU A 5 -17.84 36.65 24.82
C LEU A 5 -17.68 35.49 25.81
N ASN A 6 -17.93 34.26 25.38
CA ASN A 6 -17.44 33.08 26.07
C ASN A 6 -16.16 32.59 25.39
N SER A 7 -15.04 32.94 26.00
CA SER A 7 -13.74 32.37 25.69
C SER A 7 -13.64 30.97 26.36
N VAL A 8 -13.58 29.92 25.57
CA VAL A 8 -13.25 28.57 26.06
C VAL A 8 -11.73 28.45 26.07
N LEU A 9 -11.19 28.40 27.27
CA LEU A 9 -9.76 28.17 27.55
C LEU A 9 -9.48 26.68 27.41
N PHE A 10 -8.74 26.25 26.38
CA PHE A 10 -8.19 24.90 26.31
C PHE A 10 -6.94 24.87 27.19
N ALA A 11 -7.03 24.16 28.32
CA ALA A 11 -5.88 23.82 29.14
C ALA A 11 -5.12 22.66 28.47
N VAL A 12 -3.93 22.92 27.94
CA VAL A 12 -2.99 21.91 27.52
C VAL A 12 -2.36 21.28 28.76
N LEU A 13 -2.76 20.09 29.11
CA LEU A 13 -2.06 19.25 30.10
C LEU A 13 -0.80 18.70 29.47
N CYS A 14 0.35 19.33 29.74
CA CYS A 14 1.65 18.72 29.55
C CYS A 14 1.83 17.59 30.57
N GLY A 15 1.55 16.36 30.16
CA GLY A 15 1.96 15.18 30.90
C GLY A 15 3.47 14.97 30.74
N SER A 16 4.22 15.17 31.82
CA SER A 16 5.63 14.82 31.90
C SER A 16 5.78 13.30 31.81
N VAL A 17 6.32 12.82 30.69
CA VAL A 17 6.75 11.42 30.55
C VAL A 17 8.00 11.25 31.39
N SER A 18 7.87 10.54 32.50
CA SER A 18 8.99 10.11 33.34
C SER A 18 9.77 9.06 32.56
N SER A 19 10.97 9.39 32.11
CA SER A 19 11.92 8.45 31.53
C SER A 19 12.39 7.49 32.63
N ALA A 20 12.16 6.18 32.44
CA ALA A 20 12.78 5.16 33.25
C ALA A 20 14.33 5.24 33.09
N PRO A 21 15.10 5.01 34.16
CA PRO A 21 16.55 5.08 34.08
C PRO A 21 17.09 3.93 33.22
N ALA A 22 17.98 4.27 32.28
CA ALA A 22 18.74 3.33 31.51
C ALA A 22 19.51 2.37 32.45
N ARG A 23 19.34 1.05 32.24
CA ARG A 23 20.12 0.06 32.96
C ARG A 23 21.58 0.12 32.50
N ASP A 24 22.47 0.22 33.45
CA ASP A 24 23.91 0.15 33.28
C ASP A 24 24.33 -1.21 32.71
N PRO A 25 25.05 -1.30 31.58
CA PRO A 25 25.48 -2.57 31.00
C PRO A 25 26.59 -3.31 31.78
N SER A 26 27.03 -2.80 32.91
CA SER A 26 28.26 -3.26 33.59
C SER A 26 28.09 -4.49 34.51
N THR A 27 26.91 -5.14 34.59
CA THR A 27 26.67 -6.26 35.54
C THR A 27 26.40 -7.59 34.82
N LEU A 28 27.05 -7.91 33.72
CA LEU A 28 27.08 -9.28 33.22
C LEU A 28 28.38 -9.97 33.65
N SER A 29 28.22 -10.88 34.62
CA SER A 29 29.25 -11.72 35.19
C SER A 29 30.05 -12.46 34.11
N ARG A 30 31.36 -12.26 34.11
CA ARG A 30 32.35 -13.03 33.36
C ARG A 30 32.26 -14.51 33.80
N ARG A 31 32.02 -15.40 32.86
CA ARG A 31 32.41 -16.83 32.97
C ARG A 31 33.80 -16.95 32.31
N ASP A 32 34.73 -17.49 33.04
CA ASP A 32 36.12 -17.68 32.67
C ASP A 32 36.26 -18.53 31.40
N ALA A 33 36.82 -17.96 30.35
CA ALA A 33 37.31 -18.69 29.19
C ALA A 33 38.85 -18.78 29.30
N ALA A 34 39.36 -19.96 29.08
CA ALA A 34 40.76 -20.34 29.19
C ALA A 34 41.68 -19.49 28.28
N THR A 35 42.78 -19.07 28.84
CA THR A 35 43.82 -18.27 28.19
C THR A 35 44.57 -19.06 27.12
N HIS A 36 44.40 -18.63 25.84
CA HIS A 36 45.44 -18.82 24.83
C HIS A 36 46.10 -17.47 24.59
N THR A 37 47.38 -17.39 25.02
CA THR A 37 48.25 -16.23 24.72
C THR A 37 48.81 -16.38 23.33
N ASP A 38 48.17 -15.75 22.35
CA ASP A 38 48.80 -15.48 21.05
C ASP A 38 49.10 -13.99 20.95
N GLY A 39 50.40 -13.64 20.87
CA GLY A 39 50.94 -12.32 21.03
C GLY A 39 50.84 -11.42 19.78
N SER A 40 49.67 -11.40 19.11
CA SER A 40 49.40 -10.40 18.08
C SER A 40 48.86 -9.12 18.72
N PRO A 41 49.35 -7.93 18.33
CA PRO A 41 48.82 -6.68 18.88
C PRO A 41 47.33 -6.59 18.53
N ALA A 42 46.52 -6.42 19.58
CA ALA A 42 45.05 -6.21 19.43
C ALA A 42 44.83 -5.03 18.49
N SER A 43 44.13 -5.28 17.38
CA SER A 43 43.65 -4.20 16.52
C SER A 43 42.83 -3.23 17.37
N PRO A 44 43.01 -1.90 17.22
CA PRO A 44 42.22 -0.94 17.98
C PRO A 44 40.74 -1.18 17.74
N SER A 45 39.96 -1.26 18.82
CA SER A 45 38.50 -1.38 18.71
C SER A 45 37.97 -0.26 17.83
N PRO A 46 37.12 -0.55 16.83
CA PRO A 46 36.60 0.47 15.97
C PRO A 46 35.82 1.52 16.79
N THR A 47 36.12 2.77 16.57
CA THR A 47 35.42 3.91 17.24
C THR A 47 34.02 4.11 16.66
N VAL A 48 33.66 3.45 15.56
CA VAL A 48 32.38 3.48 14.88
C VAL A 48 31.71 2.11 15.01
N ARG A 49 30.41 2.12 15.38
CA ARG A 49 29.64 0.90 15.48
C ARG A 49 29.52 0.23 14.10
N LEU A 50 29.81 -1.04 14.01
CA LEU A 50 29.67 -1.84 12.79
C LEU A 50 28.18 -2.16 12.55
N ALA A 51 27.85 -2.48 11.30
CA ALA A 51 26.51 -2.98 10.93
C ALA A 51 26.17 -4.23 11.75
N SER A 52 24.90 -4.37 12.10
CA SER A 52 24.39 -5.53 12.84
C SER A 52 24.23 -6.74 11.91
N ASP A 53 24.55 -7.92 12.44
CA ASP A 53 24.22 -9.20 11.84
C ASP A 53 22.99 -9.79 12.55
N ASP A 54 22.11 -10.42 11.80
CA ASP A 54 21.06 -11.26 12.35
C ASP A 54 21.44 -12.74 12.17
N PRO A 55 21.85 -13.45 13.23
CA PRO A 55 22.25 -14.84 13.12
C PRO A 55 21.10 -15.79 12.73
N ASN A 56 19.83 -15.31 12.88
CA ASN A 56 18.63 -16.04 12.53
C ASN A 56 17.92 -15.41 11.31
N PHE A 57 18.70 -15.03 10.29
CA PHE A 57 18.17 -14.48 9.06
C PHE A 57 17.17 -15.41 8.35
N VAL A 58 17.28 -16.74 8.61
CA VAL A 58 16.32 -17.71 8.10
C VAL A 58 14.95 -17.44 8.71
N LEU A 59 14.05 -17.07 7.86
CA LEU A 59 12.68 -16.73 8.21
C LEU A 59 11.87 -17.95 8.57
N TRP A 60 10.96 -17.79 9.53
CA TRP A 60 9.85 -18.69 9.62
C TRP A 60 9.00 -18.58 8.37
N ASN A 61 8.77 -19.68 7.75
CA ASN A 61 7.74 -19.82 6.74
C ASN A 61 6.72 -20.84 7.25
N GLU A 62 5.56 -20.91 6.62
CA GLU A 62 4.47 -21.83 6.99
C GLU A 62 4.94 -23.30 7.08
N ALA A 63 6.03 -23.66 6.40
CA ALA A 63 6.59 -25.01 6.37
C ALA A 63 7.56 -25.31 7.54
N SER A 64 8.10 -24.29 8.22
CA SER A 64 9.24 -24.48 9.13
C SER A 64 8.87 -24.56 10.62
N ALA A 65 7.67 -24.15 11.04
CA ALA A 65 7.29 -24.22 12.45
C ALA A 65 5.81 -24.56 12.63
N ALA A 66 5.55 -25.61 13.44
CA ALA A 66 4.19 -25.95 13.84
C ALA A 66 3.58 -24.81 14.68
N ASP A 67 4.33 -24.30 15.65
CA ASP A 67 3.92 -23.24 16.57
C ASP A 67 5.03 -22.17 16.67
N PRO A 68 4.91 -21.03 15.95
CA PRO A 68 5.90 -19.97 16.01
C PRO A 68 6.01 -19.39 17.42
N GLN A 69 7.25 -19.06 17.85
CA GLN A 69 7.55 -18.55 19.18
C GLN A 69 8.37 -17.25 19.08
N PRO A 70 8.25 -16.35 20.05
CA PRO A 70 9.02 -15.10 20.09
C PRO A 70 10.46 -15.35 20.55
N GLU A 71 11.20 -16.13 19.76
CA GLU A 71 12.60 -16.48 20.02
C GLU A 71 13.45 -16.22 18.78
N ARG A 72 14.52 -15.43 18.92
CA ARG A 72 15.45 -15.12 17.83
C ARG A 72 16.82 -14.71 18.37
N GLY A 73 17.91 -15.25 17.78
CA GLY A 73 19.27 -14.86 18.16
C GLY A 73 19.61 -15.11 19.64
N GLY A 74 19.01 -16.12 20.27
CA GLY A 74 19.19 -16.39 21.69
C GLY A 74 18.45 -15.43 22.62
N LEU A 75 17.57 -14.59 22.09
CA LEU A 75 16.68 -13.69 22.81
C LEU A 75 15.26 -14.22 22.80
N GLY A 76 14.46 -13.80 23.77
CA GLY A 76 13.05 -14.18 23.89
C GLY A 76 12.84 -15.43 24.77
N ALA A 77 11.62 -15.95 24.74
CA ALA A 77 11.21 -17.18 25.42
C ALA A 77 9.87 -17.64 24.83
N THR A 78 9.52 -18.91 25.02
CA THR A 78 8.25 -19.49 24.56
C THR A 78 7.04 -18.82 25.21
N ILE A 79 5.95 -18.66 24.44
CA ILE A 79 4.64 -18.28 24.98
C ILE A 79 4.07 -19.45 25.76
N MET A 80 3.71 -19.22 27.03
CA MET A 80 3.11 -20.23 27.90
C MET A 80 1.58 -20.13 28.02
N GLY A 81 1.04 -18.99 27.55
CA GLY A 81 -0.41 -18.72 27.56
C GLY A 81 -1.10 -19.03 26.23
N PRO A 82 -2.36 -18.63 26.08
CA PRO A 82 -3.06 -18.73 24.81
C PRO A 82 -2.31 -17.95 23.70
N GLN A 83 -2.27 -18.51 22.49
CA GLN A 83 -1.59 -17.96 21.33
C GLN A 83 -2.46 -18.11 20.09
N ASP A 84 -2.56 -17.05 19.26
CA ASP A 84 -3.15 -17.13 17.93
C ASP A 84 -2.07 -17.47 16.91
N THR A 85 -1.78 -18.77 16.79
CA THR A 85 -0.70 -19.27 15.92
C THR A 85 -0.92 -18.95 14.45
N ALA A 86 -2.18 -18.73 14.01
CA ALA A 86 -2.49 -18.36 12.63
C ALA A 86 -2.04 -16.92 12.31
N ILE A 87 -2.29 -16.00 13.22
CA ILE A 87 -1.84 -14.60 13.10
C ILE A 87 -0.31 -14.53 13.27
N ASP A 88 0.26 -15.25 14.23
CA ASP A 88 1.71 -15.28 14.46
C ASP A 88 2.48 -15.78 13.24
N ARG A 89 1.98 -16.83 12.55
CA ARG A 89 2.57 -17.34 11.31
C ARG A 89 2.55 -16.33 10.17
N GLN A 90 1.56 -15.45 10.12
CA GLN A 90 1.46 -14.40 9.13
C GLN A 90 2.35 -13.18 9.46
N ASN A 91 2.89 -13.12 10.68
CA ASN A 91 3.64 -11.97 11.17
C ASN A 91 4.92 -12.40 11.92
N PRO A 92 5.77 -13.26 11.33
CA PRO A 92 6.92 -13.82 12.04
C PRO A 92 7.92 -12.77 12.51
N SER A 93 8.09 -11.68 11.73
CA SER A 93 9.01 -10.59 12.12
C SER A 93 8.43 -9.64 13.17
N ILE A 94 7.11 -9.63 13.38
CA ILE A 94 6.50 -8.94 14.53
C ILE A 94 6.61 -9.81 15.79
N LEU A 95 6.38 -11.11 15.65
CA LEU A 95 6.45 -12.05 16.76
C LEU A 95 7.90 -12.21 17.28
N ALA A 96 8.85 -12.36 16.36
CA ALA A 96 10.29 -12.46 16.68
C ALA A 96 11.08 -11.46 15.82
N PRO A 97 11.14 -10.17 16.23
CA PRO A 97 11.77 -9.14 15.44
C PRO A 97 13.23 -9.46 15.07
N PRO A 98 13.67 -9.14 13.84
CA PRO A 98 15.08 -9.20 13.47
C PRO A 98 15.93 -8.38 14.45
N THR A 99 17.15 -8.83 14.72
CA THR A 99 18.08 -8.11 15.62
C THR A 99 18.52 -6.75 15.03
N THR A 100 18.24 -6.52 13.75
CA THR A 100 18.44 -5.26 13.04
C THR A 100 17.30 -4.24 13.23
N ASP A 101 16.14 -4.66 13.73
CA ASP A 101 15.05 -3.75 14.08
C ASP A 101 15.44 -2.86 15.27
N SER A 102 14.98 -1.61 15.25
CA SER A 102 15.27 -0.62 16.28
C SER A 102 14.12 0.38 16.40
N GLY A 103 13.52 0.49 17.58
CA GLY A 103 12.35 1.33 17.79
C GLY A 103 11.10 0.82 17.06
N THR A 104 10.19 1.73 16.70
CA THR A 104 8.98 1.42 15.96
C THR A 104 8.66 2.52 14.95
N VAL A 105 8.31 2.16 13.73
CA VAL A 105 7.85 3.09 12.68
C VAL A 105 6.33 3.33 12.74
N GLY A 106 5.62 2.63 13.62
CA GLY A 106 4.16 2.55 13.61
C GLY A 106 3.66 1.35 12.79
N ASN A 107 2.35 1.13 12.79
CA ASN A 107 1.78 0.01 12.05
C ASN A 107 1.74 0.32 10.54
N ALA A 108 2.57 -0.36 9.78
CA ALA A 108 2.66 -0.23 8.33
C ALA A 108 1.97 -1.37 7.56
N LYS A 109 1.29 -2.28 8.27
CA LYS A 109 0.57 -3.41 7.68
C LYS A 109 -0.90 -3.40 8.09
N TRP A 110 -1.80 -3.63 7.14
CA TRP A 110 -3.21 -3.86 7.42
C TRP A 110 -3.79 -4.94 6.51
N PRO A 111 -4.09 -6.14 7.02
CA PRO A 111 -4.84 -7.13 6.25
C PRO A 111 -6.28 -6.65 6.02
N PHE A 112 -6.74 -6.64 4.76
CA PHE A 112 -8.15 -6.33 4.49
C PHE A 112 -9.12 -7.30 5.16
N SER A 113 -8.67 -8.50 5.52
CA SER A 113 -9.45 -9.47 6.29
C SER A 113 -9.83 -8.98 7.69
N LEU A 114 -9.13 -7.97 8.22
CA LEU A 114 -9.46 -7.31 9.50
C LEU A 114 -10.37 -6.10 9.33
N SER A 115 -10.65 -5.66 8.12
CA SER A 115 -11.59 -4.56 7.86
C SER A 115 -13.03 -5.07 8.00
N LYS A 116 -13.87 -4.23 8.64
CA LYS A 116 -15.30 -4.53 8.73
C LYS A 116 -15.92 -4.53 7.32
N MET A 117 -16.61 -5.61 6.97
CA MET A 117 -17.40 -5.69 5.76
C MET A 117 -18.70 -4.91 5.91
N GLN A 118 -19.04 -4.08 4.92
CA GLN A 118 -20.37 -3.58 4.68
C GLN A 118 -21.03 -4.46 3.61
N LEU A 119 -22.10 -5.16 3.99
CA LEU A 119 -22.84 -6.07 3.11
C LEU A 119 -24.03 -5.36 2.48
N ASN A 120 -24.20 -5.55 1.18
CA ASN A 120 -25.29 -4.96 0.40
C ASN A 120 -25.91 -6.06 -0.48
N THR A 121 -27.12 -5.81 -1.01
CA THR A 121 -27.86 -6.80 -1.82
C THR A 121 -27.18 -7.14 -3.16
N GLY A 122 -26.28 -6.28 -3.65
CA GLY A 122 -25.55 -6.48 -4.92
C GLY A 122 -24.05 -6.70 -4.73
N GLY A 123 -23.55 -6.84 -3.49
CA GLY A 123 -22.11 -7.02 -3.24
C GLY A 123 -21.68 -6.58 -1.87
N TRP A 124 -20.40 -6.27 -1.72
CA TRP A 124 -19.82 -5.80 -0.45
C TRP A 124 -18.68 -4.80 -0.68
N VAL A 125 -18.36 -4.08 0.39
CA VAL A 125 -17.21 -3.17 0.45
C VAL A 125 -16.51 -3.28 1.78
N ARG A 126 -15.20 -3.06 1.79
CA ARG A 126 -14.36 -2.88 2.97
C ARG A 126 -13.28 -1.85 2.68
N GLN A 127 -12.80 -1.17 3.71
CA GLN A 127 -11.83 -0.09 3.55
C GLN A 127 -10.68 -0.18 4.55
N GLN A 128 -9.57 0.48 4.20
CA GLN A 128 -8.47 0.84 5.06
C GLN A 128 -8.19 2.34 4.91
N ASN A 129 -8.16 3.07 5.99
CA ASN A 129 -7.77 4.49 6.05
C ASN A 129 -6.95 4.76 7.33
N VAL A 130 -6.75 6.03 7.70
CA VAL A 130 -6.00 6.40 8.92
C VAL A 130 -6.59 5.83 10.22
N GLN A 131 -7.85 5.38 10.25
CA GLN A 131 -8.43 4.77 11.45
C GLN A 131 -7.88 3.36 11.68
N GLN A 132 -7.69 2.59 10.61
CA GLN A 132 -7.11 1.25 10.67
C GLN A 132 -5.58 1.31 10.70
N MET A 133 -4.98 2.22 9.94
CA MET A 133 -3.53 2.35 9.82
C MET A 133 -3.15 3.84 9.93
N PRO A 134 -2.91 4.36 11.15
CA PRO A 134 -2.63 5.79 11.39
C PRO A 134 -1.41 6.34 10.62
N LEU A 135 -0.50 5.46 10.18
CA LEU A 135 0.65 5.83 9.36
C LEU A 135 0.23 6.26 7.95
N ALA A 136 -0.88 5.75 7.41
CA ALA A 136 -1.36 5.97 6.05
C ALA A 136 -2.08 7.33 5.90
N THR A 137 -1.35 8.41 6.07
CA THR A 137 -1.92 9.78 6.10
C THR A 137 -2.24 10.35 4.72
N ALA A 138 -1.60 9.85 3.65
CA ALA A 138 -1.74 10.42 2.31
C ALA A 138 -2.66 9.60 1.39
N MET A 139 -2.97 8.35 1.71
CA MET A 139 -3.80 7.49 0.87
C MET A 139 -4.68 6.56 1.71
N ALA A 140 -5.84 6.22 1.16
CA ALA A 140 -6.75 5.21 1.68
C ALA A 140 -7.13 4.23 0.57
N GLY A 141 -7.36 2.97 0.95
CA GLY A 141 -7.76 1.91 0.03
C GLY A 141 -9.14 1.35 0.33
N VAL A 142 -9.88 1.01 -0.71
CA VAL A 142 -11.18 0.33 -0.65
C VAL A 142 -11.11 -0.92 -1.52
N ASN A 143 -11.59 -2.04 -0.99
CA ASN A 143 -11.80 -3.25 -1.76
C ASN A 143 -13.30 -3.47 -1.89
N MET A 144 -13.79 -3.54 -3.11
CA MET A 144 -15.23 -3.65 -3.43
C MET A 144 -15.48 -4.82 -4.37
N ARG A 145 -16.62 -5.49 -4.16
CA ARG A 145 -17.12 -6.52 -5.06
C ARG A 145 -18.58 -6.24 -5.43
N LEU A 146 -18.86 -6.36 -6.71
CA LEU A 146 -20.21 -6.32 -7.26
C LEU A 146 -20.55 -7.69 -7.87
N GLU A 147 -21.72 -8.23 -7.54
CA GLU A 147 -22.28 -9.40 -8.23
C GLU A 147 -22.57 -9.08 -9.69
N ALA A 148 -22.68 -10.10 -10.56
CA ALA A 148 -22.96 -9.89 -11.98
C ALA A 148 -24.22 -9.01 -12.17
N GLY A 149 -24.08 -7.94 -12.93
CA GLY A 149 -25.11 -6.93 -13.16
C GLY A 149 -25.31 -5.92 -12.05
N ALA A 150 -24.77 -6.13 -10.83
CA ALA A 150 -24.96 -5.19 -9.73
C ALA A 150 -24.28 -3.84 -9.99
N ILE A 151 -24.84 -2.81 -9.39
CA ILE A 151 -24.49 -1.42 -9.60
C ILE A 151 -24.02 -0.78 -8.29
N ARG A 152 -22.85 -0.14 -8.32
CA ARG A 152 -22.47 0.92 -7.42
C ARG A 152 -23.13 2.19 -7.95
N GLU A 153 -24.06 2.77 -7.18
CA GLU A 153 -24.93 3.83 -7.66
C GLU A 153 -24.18 5.05 -8.17
N LEU A 154 -24.85 5.90 -8.91
CA LEU A 154 -24.37 7.21 -9.35
C LEU A 154 -23.94 8.04 -8.14
N HIS A 155 -22.67 8.47 -8.13
CA HIS A 155 -22.06 9.14 -6.98
C HIS A 155 -20.87 10.00 -7.40
N TRP A 156 -20.31 10.77 -6.47
CA TRP A 156 -19.05 11.51 -6.65
C TRP A 156 -18.29 11.65 -5.34
N HIS A 157 -17.01 11.96 -5.45
CA HIS A 157 -16.11 12.22 -4.34
C HIS A 157 -15.46 13.60 -4.48
N HIS A 158 -15.06 14.22 -3.36
CA HIS A 158 -14.30 15.47 -3.42
C HIS A 158 -12.82 15.23 -3.79
N THR A 159 -12.31 14.00 -3.62
CA THR A 159 -10.98 13.56 -4.04
C THR A 159 -11.03 12.78 -5.34
N ALA A 160 -9.89 12.58 -5.99
CA ALA A 160 -9.80 11.66 -7.12
C ALA A 160 -10.05 10.21 -6.68
N GLU A 161 -10.52 9.38 -7.61
CA GLU A 161 -10.60 7.93 -7.45
C GLU A 161 -9.71 7.27 -8.49
N TRP A 162 -8.83 6.39 -8.04
CA TRP A 162 -8.05 5.49 -8.88
C TRP A 162 -8.45 4.04 -8.58
N ALA A 163 -8.44 3.19 -9.61
CA ALA A 163 -8.85 1.79 -9.44
C ALA A 163 -8.01 0.80 -10.25
N TYR A 164 -7.97 -0.43 -9.73
CA TYR A 164 -7.41 -1.62 -10.37
C TYR A 164 -8.40 -2.77 -10.28
N VAL A 165 -8.76 -3.38 -11.42
CA VAL A 165 -9.66 -4.55 -11.45
C VAL A 165 -8.88 -5.80 -11.07
N ILE A 166 -9.25 -6.42 -9.93
CA ILE A 166 -8.63 -7.67 -9.46
C ILE A 166 -9.19 -8.86 -10.24
N LYS A 167 -10.52 -8.86 -10.50
CA LYS A 167 -11.24 -9.98 -11.11
C LYS A 167 -12.49 -9.52 -11.86
N GLY A 168 -12.80 -10.19 -12.96
CA GLY A 168 -13.99 -9.89 -13.76
C GLY A 168 -13.84 -8.61 -14.60
N SER A 169 -14.96 -7.96 -14.88
CA SER A 169 -14.98 -6.69 -15.62
C SER A 169 -16.07 -5.76 -15.12
N THR A 170 -15.77 -4.46 -15.17
CA THR A 170 -16.59 -3.38 -14.66
C THR A 170 -16.87 -2.39 -15.77
N GLN A 171 -18.15 -2.14 -16.06
CA GLN A 171 -18.52 -1.00 -16.87
C GLN A 171 -18.53 0.26 -16.01
N ILE A 172 -17.79 1.26 -16.45
CA ILE A 172 -17.73 2.59 -15.82
C ILE A 172 -18.48 3.60 -16.67
N THR A 173 -19.20 4.52 -16.02
CA THR A 173 -19.87 5.65 -16.68
C THR A 173 -19.51 6.94 -15.96
N SER A 174 -19.38 8.04 -16.68
CA SER A 174 -19.13 9.34 -16.07
C SER A 174 -19.55 10.51 -16.98
N VAL A 175 -19.69 11.68 -16.38
CA VAL A 175 -19.91 12.95 -17.08
C VAL A 175 -19.02 14.01 -16.46
N ASP A 176 -18.26 14.76 -17.28
CA ASP A 176 -17.43 15.83 -16.76
C ASP A 176 -18.20 17.15 -16.58
N SER A 177 -17.55 18.14 -15.98
CA SER A 177 -18.14 19.47 -15.71
C SER A 177 -18.54 20.25 -16.96
N GLN A 178 -18.16 19.81 -18.15
CA GLN A 178 -18.50 20.41 -19.43
C GLN A 178 -19.64 19.64 -20.15
N GLY A 179 -20.18 18.61 -19.52
CA GLY A 179 -21.25 17.78 -20.08
C GLY A 179 -20.76 16.75 -21.08
N ARG A 180 -19.45 16.46 -21.14
CA ARG A 180 -18.87 15.41 -21.96
C ARG A 180 -18.96 14.08 -21.19
N ASN A 181 -19.45 13.05 -21.85
CA ASN A 181 -19.64 11.75 -21.22
C ASN A 181 -18.55 10.75 -21.55
N TYR A 182 -18.52 9.68 -20.78
CA TYR A 182 -17.60 8.56 -20.96
C TYR A 182 -18.26 7.25 -20.51
N VAL A 183 -18.11 6.19 -21.31
CA VAL A 183 -18.49 4.83 -20.96
C VAL A 183 -17.37 3.91 -21.44
N ALA A 184 -16.95 2.98 -20.59
CA ALA A 184 -15.96 1.96 -20.96
C ALA A 184 -16.15 0.71 -20.08
N THR A 185 -15.76 -0.45 -20.62
CA THR A 185 -15.62 -1.70 -19.85
C THR A 185 -14.15 -1.89 -19.50
N VAL A 186 -13.85 -1.95 -18.21
CA VAL A 186 -12.52 -2.13 -17.66
C VAL A 186 -12.39 -3.57 -17.15
N LYS A 187 -11.34 -4.28 -17.59
CA LYS A 187 -11.15 -5.72 -17.36
C LYS A 187 -10.08 -6.00 -16.30
N GLU A 188 -9.96 -7.25 -15.90
CA GLU A 188 -8.95 -7.73 -14.97
C GLU A 188 -7.56 -7.24 -15.35
N GLY A 189 -6.86 -6.60 -14.40
CA GLY A 189 -5.54 -6.02 -14.58
C GLY A 189 -5.52 -4.62 -15.21
N ASP A 190 -6.68 -4.04 -15.57
CA ASP A 190 -6.79 -2.69 -16.12
C ASP A 190 -7.20 -1.68 -15.06
N LEU A 191 -7.07 -0.39 -15.40
CA LEU A 191 -7.25 0.74 -14.51
C LEU A 191 -8.38 1.65 -14.94
N TRP A 192 -8.96 2.38 -13.97
CA TRP A 192 -9.67 3.64 -14.24
C TRP A 192 -9.23 4.75 -13.29
N TYR A 193 -9.51 5.97 -13.69
CA TYR A 193 -9.25 7.16 -12.89
C TYR A 193 -10.34 8.20 -13.11
N PHE A 194 -10.95 8.64 -12.02
CA PHE A 194 -11.88 9.77 -12.02
C PHE A 194 -11.24 10.97 -11.32
N PRO A 195 -11.11 12.12 -12.03
CA PRO A 195 -10.70 13.37 -11.38
C PRO A 195 -11.65 13.77 -10.24
N PRO A 196 -11.19 14.61 -9.29
CA PRO A 196 -12.03 15.09 -8.20
C PRO A 196 -13.37 15.68 -8.65
N GLY A 197 -14.46 15.28 -8.00
CA GLY A 197 -15.81 15.82 -8.24
C GLY A 197 -16.52 15.28 -9.48
N ILE A 198 -15.93 14.37 -10.25
CA ILE A 198 -16.57 13.79 -11.43
C ILE A 198 -17.63 12.76 -11.00
N PRO A 199 -18.94 12.98 -11.36
CA PRO A 199 -19.98 12.00 -11.12
C PRO A 199 -19.78 10.75 -11.98
N HIS A 200 -19.95 9.57 -11.37
CA HIS A 200 -19.73 8.29 -12.03
C HIS A 200 -20.57 7.17 -11.43
N SER A 201 -20.60 6.04 -12.09
CA SER A 201 -21.14 4.78 -11.57
C SER A 201 -20.31 3.60 -12.06
N LEU A 202 -20.39 2.49 -11.32
CA LEU A 202 -19.70 1.24 -11.63
C LEU A 202 -20.74 0.14 -11.71
N GLN A 203 -20.67 -0.69 -12.75
CA GLN A 203 -21.58 -1.82 -12.91
C GLN A 203 -20.80 -3.06 -13.31
N ALA A 204 -21.01 -4.17 -12.60
CA ALA A 204 -20.46 -5.45 -13.00
C ALA A 204 -21.08 -5.91 -14.31
N THR A 205 -20.27 -6.39 -15.24
CA THR A 205 -20.75 -7.10 -16.43
C THR A 205 -21.11 -8.54 -16.07
N ASP A 206 -21.57 -9.32 -17.04
CA ASP A 206 -21.82 -10.76 -16.91
C ASP A 206 -20.75 -11.63 -17.58
N ASP A 207 -19.61 -11.02 -17.99
CA ASP A 207 -18.43 -11.74 -18.49
C ASP A 207 -17.93 -12.80 -17.48
N SER A 208 -18.09 -12.51 -16.19
CA SER A 208 -17.89 -13.44 -15.09
C SER A 208 -19.20 -13.67 -14.34
N PRO A 209 -19.65 -14.93 -14.14
CA PRO A 209 -20.85 -15.22 -13.35
C PRO A 209 -20.70 -14.79 -11.89
N GLU A 210 -19.50 -14.60 -11.43
CA GLU A 210 -19.19 -14.09 -10.07
C GLU A 210 -19.22 -12.57 -9.99
N GLY A 211 -19.30 -11.85 -11.13
CA GLY A 211 -19.24 -10.39 -11.22
C GLY A 211 -17.83 -9.86 -11.21
N THR A 212 -17.60 -8.72 -10.54
CA THR A 212 -16.29 -8.04 -10.52
C THR A 212 -15.82 -7.73 -9.10
N GLU A 213 -14.50 -7.78 -8.89
CA GLU A 213 -13.81 -7.31 -7.68
C GLU A 213 -12.69 -6.37 -8.06
N PHE A 214 -12.57 -5.25 -7.35
CA PHE A 214 -11.58 -4.22 -7.63
C PHE A 214 -11.09 -3.50 -6.37
N LEU A 215 -9.94 -2.87 -6.52
CA LEU A 215 -9.39 -1.93 -5.55
C LEU A 215 -9.66 -0.50 -6.00
N LEU A 216 -10.00 0.36 -5.05
CA LEU A 216 -10.02 1.81 -5.22
C LEU A 216 -8.95 2.39 -4.31
N VAL A 217 -8.19 3.36 -4.80
CA VAL A 217 -7.23 4.12 -3.99
C VAL A 217 -7.53 5.61 -4.14
N PHE A 218 -7.63 6.25 -3.00
CA PHE A 218 -7.91 7.68 -2.87
C PHE A 218 -6.67 8.39 -2.35
N PRO A 219 -6.19 9.48 -2.99
CA PRO A 219 -5.04 10.24 -2.53
C PRO A 219 -5.37 11.13 -1.32
N GLU A 220 -6.00 10.55 -0.33
CA GLU A 220 -6.41 11.16 0.94
C GLU A 220 -6.55 10.09 2.02
N GLY A 221 -5.64 10.10 3.00
CA GLY A 221 -5.61 9.06 4.05
C GLY A 221 -6.83 9.05 4.97
N SER A 222 -7.57 10.16 5.07
CA SER A 222 -8.81 10.26 5.85
C SER A 222 -10.07 9.85 5.09
N PHE A 223 -9.96 9.52 3.80
CA PHE A 223 -11.09 9.12 2.99
C PHE A 223 -11.87 7.99 3.67
N SER A 224 -13.19 8.10 3.62
CA SER A 224 -14.13 7.06 4.04
C SER A 224 -15.21 6.93 2.99
N ASP A 225 -15.46 5.70 2.55
CA ASP A 225 -16.51 5.40 1.58
C ASP A 225 -17.91 5.83 2.07
N GLY A 226 -18.12 5.87 3.38
CA GLY A 226 -19.34 6.43 3.99
C GLY A 226 -19.51 7.96 3.84
N ASN A 227 -18.50 8.68 3.32
CA ASN A 227 -18.58 10.11 3.03
C ASN A 227 -18.78 10.40 1.53
N THR A 228 -19.18 9.41 0.76
CA THR A 228 -19.50 9.52 -0.67
C THR A 228 -20.82 10.29 -0.86
N PHE A 229 -20.88 11.17 -1.86
CA PHE A 229 -22.11 11.88 -2.25
C PHE A 229 -22.91 11.00 -3.20
N LEU A 230 -24.03 10.46 -2.72
CA LEU A 230 -24.88 9.53 -3.42
C LEU A 230 -26.07 10.23 -4.06
N LEU A 231 -26.42 9.88 -5.30
CA LEU A 231 -27.52 10.50 -6.04
C LEU A 231 -28.85 10.32 -5.34
N THR A 232 -29.18 9.08 -4.94
CA THR A 232 -30.49 8.79 -4.32
C THR A 232 -30.64 9.44 -2.96
N ASP A 233 -29.55 9.49 -2.17
CA ASP A 233 -29.53 10.19 -0.89
C ASP A 233 -29.75 11.70 -1.07
N TRP A 234 -29.10 12.31 -2.07
CA TRP A 234 -29.31 13.72 -2.38
C TRP A 234 -30.76 14.01 -2.77
N LEU A 235 -31.34 13.22 -3.70
CA LEU A 235 -32.71 13.42 -4.14
C LEU A 235 -33.73 13.16 -3.03
N ALA A 236 -33.49 12.21 -2.12
CA ALA A 236 -34.33 11.92 -0.96
C ALA A 236 -34.43 13.12 0.03
N HIS A 237 -33.42 14.00 0.03
CA HIS A 237 -33.35 15.17 0.90
C HIS A 237 -33.78 16.48 0.21
N LEU A 238 -34.40 16.41 -0.98
CA LEU A 238 -34.94 17.56 -1.68
C LEU A 238 -36.48 17.53 -1.69
N PRO A 239 -37.15 18.69 -1.54
CA PRO A 239 -38.59 18.77 -1.81
C PRO A 239 -38.88 18.37 -3.28
N LYS A 240 -39.89 17.53 -3.49
CA LYS A 240 -40.30 17.08 -4.83
C LYS A 240 -40.62 18.24 -5.80
N GLU A 241 -41.19 19.32 -5.30
CA GLU A 241 -41.46 20.53 -6.08
C GLU A 241 -40.18 21.18 -6.64
N VAL A 242 -39.07 21.08 -5.90
CA VAL A 242 -37.76 21.56 -6.35
C VAL A 242 -37.20 20.67 -7.46
N ILE A 243 -37.35 19.34 -7.30
CA ILE A 243 -36.93 18.35 -8.29
C ILE A 243 -37.74 18.56 -9.59
N ALA A 244 -39.08 18.52 -9.51
CA ALA A 244 -40.00 18.72 -10.65
C ALA A 244 -39.68 20.04 -11.37
N LYS A 245 -39.46 21.14 -10.63
CA LYS A 245 -39.10 22.44 -11.18
C LYS A 245 -37.74 22.40 -11.89
N ASN A 246 -36.73 21.70 -11.35
CA ASN A 246 -35.42 21.59 -11.96
C ASN A 246 -35.46 20.86 -13.30
N PHE A 247 -36.24 19.79 -13.37
CA PHE A 247 -36.35 18.96 -14.57
C PHE A 247 -37.44 19.40 -15.54
N GLN A 248 -38.25 20.42 -15.15
CA GLN A 248 -39.40 20.95 -15.92
C GLN A 248 -40.41 19.84 -16.25
N ASP A 249 -40.71 18.99 -15.28
CA ASP A 249 -41.56 17.82 -15.39
C ASP A 249 -42.67 17.80 -14.35
N ASP A 250 -43.66 16.90 -14.49
CA ASP A 250 -44.74 16.74 -13.51
C ASP A 250 -44.17 16.13 -12.21
N ILE A 251 -44.69 16.66 -11.07
CA ILE A 251 -44.25 16.22 -9.76
C ILE A 251 -44.47 14.71 -9.51
N SER A 252 -45.53 14.15 -10.11
CA SER A 252 -45.90 12.73 -9.96
C SER A 252 -44.88 11.78 -10.58
N GLU A 253 -44.09 12.21 -11.56
CA GLU A 253 -43.02 11.41 -12.15
C GLU A 253 -41.91 11.08 -11.13
N TRP A 254 -41.81 11.88 -10.05
CA TRP A 254 -40.83 11.75 -8.98
C TRP A 254 -41.34 11.02 -7.73
N ASP A 255 -42.52 10.40 -7.80
CA ASP A 255 -43.10 9.67 -6.68
C ASP A 255 -42.41 8.37 -6.33
N HIS A 256 -41.65 7.79 -7.29
CA HIS A 256 -41.02 6.50 -7.17
C HIS A 256 -39.51 6.56 -6.93
N ILE A 257 -38.90 7.75 -6.77
CA ILE A 257 -37.47 7.83 -6.44
C ILE A 257 -37.22 7.21 -5.05
N PRO A 258 -36.10 6.54 -4.85
CA PRO A 258 -35.78 5.97 -3.54
C PRO A 258 -35.76 7.02 -2.44
N GLY A 259 -36.28 6.67 -1.26
CA GLY A 259 -36.31 7.54 -0.08
C GLY A 259 -35.04 7.47 0.76
N GLU A 260 -34.08 6.64 0.36
CA GLU A 260 -32.77 6.45 1.01
C GLU A 260 -31.73 5.99 -0.02
N GLN A 261 -30.47 6.00 0.36
CA GLN A 261 -29.37 5.55 -0.49
C GLN A 261 -29.51 4.09 -0.93
N LEU A 262 -29.24 3.80 -2.18
CA LEU A 262 -29.16 2.44 -2.71
C LEU A 262 -27.77 1.84 -2.52
N TYR A 263 -26.74 2.62 -2.64
CA TYR A 263 -25.33 2.34 -2.45
C TYR A 263 -24.76 1.25 -3.41
N ILE A 264 -24.98 -0.04 -3.14
CA ILE A 264 -24.73 -1.17 -4.02
C ILE A 264 -26.01 -2.00 -4.10
N PHE A 265 -26.54 -2.18 -5.30
CA PHE A 265 -27.83 -2.85 -5.51
C PHE A 265 -27.83 -3.72 -6.77
N PRO A 266 -28.68 -4.77 -6.86
CA PRO A 266 -28.81 -5.61 -8.03
C PRO A 266 -29.28 -4.82 -9.24
N GLY A 267 -28.74 -5.14 -10.42
CA GLY A 267 -29.16 -4.62 -11.71
C GLY A 267 -29.11 -5.69 -12.78
N THR A 268 -29.54 -5.36 -13.99
CA THR A 268 -29.35 -6.19 -15.17
C THR A 268 -27.99 -5.83 -15.77
N ALA A 269 -27.18 -6.84 -16.10
CA ALA A 269 -25.88 -6.61 -16.72
C ALA A 269 -26.01 -5.71 -17.97
N PRO A 270 -25.08 -4.76 -18.16
CA PRO A 270 -25.12 -3.88 -19.32
C PRO A 270 -24.82 -4.69 -20.58
N PRO A 271 -25.40 -4.34 -21.75
CA PRO A 271 -25.02 -4.97 -23.00
C PRO A 271 -23.57 -4.66 -23.37
N ASP A 272 -22.88 -5.60 -24.03
CA ASP A 272 -21.47 -5.48 -24.41
C ASP A 272 -21.17 -4.27 -25.31
N ASP A 273 -22.18 -3.86 -26.11
CA ASP A 273 -22.08 -2.77 -27.07
C ASP A 273 -22.72 -1.46 -26.57
N LEU A 274 -22.91 -1.31 -25.25
CA LEU A 274 -23.50 -0.10 -24.66
C LEU A 274 -22.76 1.15 -25.14
N GLN A 275 -23.48 2.04 -25.79
CA GLN A 275 -22.96 3.34 -26.21
C GLN A 275 -23.47 4.44 -25.27
N PRO A 276 -22.65 5.44 -24.96
CA PRO A 276 -23.13 6.60 -24.19
C PRO A 276 -24.17 7.36 -25.00
N PRO A 277 -25.12 8.04 -24.36
CA PRO A 277 -25.99 8.99 -25.02
C PRO A 277 -25.16 10.03 -25.81
N VAL A 278 -25.69 10.47 -26.96
CA VAL A 278 -25.04 11.51 -27.75
C VAL A 278 -25.05 12.82 -26.98
N SER A 279 -23.86 13.27 -26.52
CA SER A 279 -23.68 14.56 -25.89
C SER A 279 -23.45 15.65 -26.93
N PRO A 280 -24.14 16.80 -26.86
CA PRO A 280 -23.84 17.97 -27.70
C PRO A 280 -22.41 18.49 -27.51
N GLN A 281 -21.76 18.21 -26.36
CA GLN A 281 -20.38 18.58 -26.03
C GLN A 281 -19.36 17.49 -26.40
N GLY A 282 -19.85 16.34 -26.91
CA GLY A 282 -19.01 15.18 -27.25
C GLY A 282 -18.60 14.34 -26.05
N THR A 283 -17.52 13.59 -26.21
CA THR A 283 -16.93 12.73 -25.19
C THR A 283 -15.74 13.42 -24.50
N VAL A 284 -15.29 12.88 -23.37
CA VAL A 284 -14.10 13.36 -22.67
C VAL A 284 -12.87 13.30 -23.59
N PRO A 285 -11.94 14.27 -23.52
CA PRO A 285 -10.78 14.32 -24.44
C PRO A 285 -9.74 13.23 -24.15
N GLU A 286 -9.64 12.81 -22.88
CA GLU A 286 -8.75 11.76 -22.40
C GLU A 286 -9.59 10.65 -21.79
N PRO A 287 -9.35 9.38 -22.15
CA PRO A 287 -10.09 8.26 -21.57
C PRO A 287 -9.86 8.14 -20.07
N PHE A 288 -10.92 7.84 -19.32
CA PHE A 288 -10.84 7.59 -17.88
C PHE A 288 -10.47 6.14 -17.55
N SER A 289 -10.22 5.30 -18.54
CA SER A 289 -9.71 3.94 -18.39
C SER A 289 -8.37 3.76 -19.10
N PHE A 290 -7.58 2.77 -18.65
CA PHE A 290 -6.28 2.45 -19.22
C PHE A 290 -6.05 0.94 -19.24
N GLU A 291 -5.71 0.38 -20.40
CA GLU A 291 -5.42 -1.05 -20.59
C GLU A 291 -4.04 -1.44 -20.03
N PHE A 292 -3.91 -1.35 -18.70
CA PHE A 292 -2.65 -1.62 -18.00
C PHE A 292 -2.22 -3.08 -18.12
N SER A 293 -3.15 -4.00 -18.23
CA SER A 293 -2.88 -5.42 -18.48
C SER A 293 -2.06 -5.64 -19.74
N LYS A 294 -2.26 -4.78 -20.76
CA LYS A 294 -1.55 -4.82 -22.06
C LYS A 294 -0.23 -4.04 -22.07
N LEU A 295 0.05 -3.26 -21.02
CA LEU A 295 1.30 -2.51 -20.95
C LEU A 295 2.49 -3.48 -20.86
N PRO A 296 3.51 -3.37 -21.74
CA PRO A 296 4.68 -4.22 -21.67
C PRO A 296 5.45 -4.04 -20.34
N ALA A 297 5.74 -5.15 -19.69
CA ALA A 297 6.57 -5.13 -18.50
C ALA A 297 8.04 -4.92 -18.85
N LYS A 298 8.74 -4.11 -18.06
CA LYS A 298 10.20 -3.99 -18.12
C LYS A 298 10.82 -5.12 -17.29
N HIS A 299 11.76 -5.86 -17.90
CA HIS A 299 12.42 -6.99 -17.28
C HIS A 299 13.69 -6.59 -16.57
N TYR A 300 13.93 -7.17 -15.39
CA TYR A 300 15.13 -7.04 -14.57
C TYR A 300 15.66 -8.41 -14.18
N SER A 301 16.79 -8.46 -13.49
CA SER A 301 17.43 -9.74 -13.14
C SER A 301 16.64 -10.60 -12.17
N GLY A 302 15.75 -10.03 -11.38
CA GLY A 302 14.95 -10.71 -10.37
C GLY A 302 13.45 -10.64 -10.58
N GLY A 303 12.96 -10.09 -11.70
CA GLY A 303 11.52 -9.96 -11.94
C GLY A 303 11.16 -8.88 -12.97
N THR A 304 9.97 -8.34 -12.87
CA THR A 304 9.44 -7.35 -13.83
C THR A 304 8.76 -6.18 -13.15
N VAL A 305 8.66 -5.04 -13.85
CA VAL A 305 7.90 -3.88 -13.41
C VAL A 305 7.12 -3.30 -14.58
N LYS A 306 5.85 -2.97 -14.35
CA LYS A 306 5.03 -2.10 -15.21
C LYS A 306 4.70 -0.83 -14.44
N ILE A 307 4.76 0.33 -15.07
CA ILE A 307 4.44 1.61 -14.44
C ILE A 307 3.39 2.32 -15.30
N ALA A 308 2.31 2.78 -14.67
CA ALA A 308 1.35 3.70 -15.26
C ALA A 308 1.27 4.96 -14.38
N ASP A 309 1.70 6.06 -14.95
CA ASP A 309 1.65 7.40 -14.39
C ASP A 309 1.10 8.37 -15.45
N SER A 310 1.05 9.66 -15.18
CA SER A 310 0.49 10.66 -16.11
C SER A 310 1.20 10.74 -17.47
N THR A 311 2.38 10.15 -17.61
CA THR A 311 3.10 10.12 -18.91
C THR A 311 2.52 9.11 -19.90
N VAL A 312 1.76 8.13 -19.43
CA VAL A 312 1.10 7.09 -20.23
C VAL A 312 -0.41 7.01 -20.00
N PHE A 313 -0.88 7.41 -18.83
CA PHE A 313 -2.29 7.54 -18.46
C PHE A 313 -2.58 8.99 -18.10
N ASN A 314 -2.71 9.85 -19.10
CA ASN A 314 -2.65 11.31 -19.02
C ASN A 314 -3.62 11.92 -17.99
N VAL A 315 -4.79 11.33 -17.78
CA VAL A 315 -5.79 11.84 -16.85
C VAL A 315 -5.43 11.58 -15.38
N ALA A 316 -4.57 10.59 -15.08
CA ALA A 316 -4.19 10.19 -13.73
C ALA A 316 -3.12 11.13 -13.15
N THR A 317 -3.52 12.34 -12.79
CA THR A 317 -2.62 13.41 -12.34
C THR A 317 -2.35 13.44 -10.84
N GLN A 318 -2.95 12.55 -10.06
CA GLN A 318 -2.77 12.49 -8.60
C GLN A 318 -2.38 11.10 -8.09
N VAL A 319 -2.42 10.09 -8.95
CA VAL A 319 -2.09 8.70 -8.58
C VAL A 319 -1.31 8.04 -9.69
N ALA A 320 -0.16 7.48 -9.35
CA ALA A 320 0.64 6.60 -10.21
C ALA A 320 0.66 5.19 -9.61
N VAL A 321 0.97 4.17 -10.43
CA VAL A 321 1.08 2.78 -9.99
C VAL A 321 2.28 2.10 -10.63
N ALA A 322 2.94 1.23 -9.85
CA ALA A 322 3.82 0.19 -10.36
C ALA A 322 3.24 -1.20 -10.01
N GLU A 323 3.13 -2.10 -10.97
CA GLU A 323 2.94 -3.52 -10.72
C GLU A 323 4.29 -4.20 -10.78
N VAL A 324 4.68 -4.82 -9.67
CA VAL A 324 5.98 -5.45 -9.49
C VAL A 324 5.81 -6.96 -9.37
N THR A 325 6.62 -7.73 -10.12
CA THR A 325 6.79 -9.15 -9.89
C THR A 325 8.20 -9.40 -9.40
N VAL A 326 8.36 -10.28 -8.42
CA VAL A 326 9.65 -10.65 -7.83
C VAL A 326 9.75 -12.17 -7.80
N GLU A 327 10.79 -12.72 -8.43
CA GLU A 327 11.04 -14.15 -8.43
C GLU A 327 11.44 -14.67 -7.04
N PRO A 328 11.28 -15.96 -6.73
CA PRO A 328 11.72 -16.54 -5.46
C PRO A 328 13.19 -16.20 -5.15
N GLY A 329 13.43 -15.71 -3.91
CA GLY A 329 14.76 -15.30 -3.45
C GLY A 329 15.31 -14.01 -4.05
N ALA A 330 14.53 -13.33 -4.92
CA ALA A 330 14.84 -12.01 -5.43
C ALA A 330 14.18 -10.91 -4.55
N MET A 331 14.49 -9.65 -4.85
CA MET A 331 13.94 -8.51 -4.13
C MET A 331 13.78 -7.28 -5.03
N ARG A 332 12.79 -6.45 -4.74
CA ARG A 332 12.76 -5.03 -5.09
C ARG A 332 13.90 -4.36 -4.31
N GLU A 333 14.83 -3.72 -5.02
CA GLU A 333 16.06 -3.23 -4.41
C GLU A 333 15.84 -2.22 -3.27
N LEU A 334 16.88 -1.98 -2.46
CA LEU A 334 16.89 -0.91 -1.46
C LEU A 334 16.73 0.45 -2.12
N HIS A 335 15.64 1.16 -1.79
CA HIS A 335 15.28 2.44 -2.39
C HIS A 335 14.41 3.29 -1.46
N TRP A 336 14.07 4.49 -1.90
CA TRP A 336 13.04 5.35 -1.29
C TRP A 336 12.39 6.23 -2.35
N HIS A 337 11.19 6.72 -2.04
CA HIS A 337 10.45 7.68 -2.86
C HIS A 337 10.64 9.08 -2.29
N PRO A 338 11.25 10.03 -3.02
CA PRO A 338 11.67 11.31 -2.46
C PRO A 338 10.52 12.24 -2.09
N THR A 339 9.42 12.21 -2.84
CA THR A 339 8.33 13.20 -2.74
C THR A 339 6.95 12.60 -2.49
N GLN A 340 6.78 11.30 -2.67
CA GLN A 340 5.50 10.59 -2.53
C GLN A 340 5.53 9.51 -1.47
N ALA A 341 4.37 9.24 -0.88
CA ALA A 341 4.14 8.04 -0.09
C ALA A 341 3.75 6.88 -1.01
N GLU A 342 3.94 5.66 -0.55
CA GLU A 342 3.56 4.43 -1.23
C GLU A 342 2.48 3.70 -0.43
N TRP A 343 1.40 3.33 -1.10
CA TRP A 343 0.38 2.41 -0.63
C TRP A 343 0.49 1.12 -1.41
N GLY A 344 0.81 0.01 -0.74
CA GLY A 344 1.01 -1.27 -1.39
C GLY A 344 -0.15 -2.23 -1.21
N TYR A 345 -0.40 -3.11 -2.20
CA TYR A 345 -1.33 -4.21 -2.10
C TYR A 345 -0.73 -5.50 -2.66
N PHE A 346 -0.71 -6.54 -1.84
CA PHE A 346 -0.12 -7.82 -2.21
C PHE A 346 -1.16 -8.70 -2.88
N LEU A 347 -0.87 -9.07 -4.14
CA LEU A 347 -1.75 -9.89 -4.98
C LEU A 347 -1.43 -11.38 -4.85
N GLU A 348 -0.14 -11.75 -4.87
CA GLU A 348 0.34 -13.13 -4.87
C GLU A 348 1.66 -13.25 -4.13
N GLY A 349 1.94 -14.42 -3.54
CA GLY A 349 3.21 -14.73 -2.90
C GLY A 349 3.33 -14.17 -1.48
N SER A 350 4.54 -14.23 -0.91
CA SER A 350 4.86 -13.76 0.43
C SER A 350 6.04 -12.82 0.40
N ALA A 351 5.96 -11.72 1.13
CA ALA A 351 6.97 -10.68 1.12
C ALA A 351 7.43 -10.32 2.54
N ARG A 352 8.66 -9.80 2.61
CA ARG A 352 9.21 -9.08 3.76
C ARG A 352 9.61 -7.69 3.33
N VAL A 353 9.28 -6.72 4.17
CA VAL A 353 9.66 -5.31 4.01
C VAL A 353 10.25 -4.82 5.32
N THR A 354 11.43 -4.22 5.30
CA THR A 354 11.94 -3.43 6.41
C THR A 354 11.83 -1.97 6.05
N LEU A 355 11.17 -1.19 6.90
CA LEU A 355 11.07 0.26 6.78
C LEU A 355 12.13 0.90 7.66
N PHE A 356 12.89 1.82 7.09
CA PHE A 356 13.85 2.65 7.80
C PHE A 356 13.35 4.10 7.85
N ALA A 357 13.15 4.60 9.07
CA ALA A 357 12.86 6.00 9.36
C ALA A 357 14.11 6.74 9.87
N ALA A 358 14.03 8.06 10.00
CA ALA A 358 15.09 8.85 10.60
C ALA A 358 15.39 8.41 12.04
N ASN A 359 16.55 8.84 12.59
CA ASN A 359 17.01 8.56 13.96
C ASN A 359 17.30 7.08 14.26
N GLY A 360 17.60 6.27 13.24
CA GLY A 360 17.95 4.85 13.40
C GLY A 360 16.79 3.97 13.76
N VAL A 361 15.56 4.40 13.49
CA VAL A 361 14.35 3.59 13.66
C VAL A 361 14.17 2.70 12.44
N ALA A 362 14.02 1.39 12.67
CA ALA A 362 13.75 0.41 11.63
C ALA A 362 12.82 -0.68 12.15
N GLN A 363 11.88 -1.12 11.32
CA GLN A 363 10.94 -2.18 11.68
C GLN A 363 10.60 -3.02 10.47
N THR A 364 10.49 -4.33 10.69
CA THR A 364 10.25 -5.34 9.66
C THR A 364 8.82 -5.89 9.75
N PHE A 365 8.21 -6.05 8.59
CA PHE A 365 6.85 -6.57 8.41
C PHE A 365 6.85 -7.68 7.36
N ASP A 366 5.97 -8.67 7.54
CA ASP A 366 5.73 -9.74 6.59
C ASP A 366 4.34 -9.56 5.97
N TYR A 367 4.21 -9.80 4.65
CA TYR A 367 2.97 -9.58 3.89
C TYR A 367 2.57 -10.81 3.11
N GLN A 368 1.25 -11.03 2.99
CA GLN A 368 0.61 -12.08 2.22
C GLN A 368 -0.47 -11.47 1.30
N PRO A 369 -1.04 -12.25 0.35
CA PRO A 369 -2.12 -11.77 -0.51
C PRO A 369 -3.30 -11.22 0.30
N GLY A 370 -3.77 -10.04 -0.08
CA GLY A 370 -4.84 -9.31 0.62
C GLY A 370 -4.37 -8.37 1.72
N ASP A 371 -3.05 -8.29 1.97
CA ASP A 371 -2.47 -7.31 2.88
C ASP A 371 -2.21 -5.97 2.18
N VAL A 372 -2.37 -4.91 2.95
CA VAL A 372 -2.00 -3.54 2.58
C VAL A 372 -0.72 -3.14 3.32
N SER A 373 0.22 -2.55 2.59
CA SER A 373 1.38 -1.85 3.15
C SER A 373 1.26 -0.34 3.02
N TYR A 374 2.03 0.39 3.83
CA TYR A 374 2.19 1.82 3.67
C TYR A 374 3.61 2.25 4.02
N VAL A 375 4.23 2.97 3.09
CA VAL A 375 5.57 3.54 3.24
C VAL A 375 5.47 5.06 3.19
N PRO A 376 5.74 5.77 4.28
CA PRO A 376 5.80 7.23 4.27
C PRO A 376 6.88 7.76 3.32
N THR A 377 6.68 8.97 2.83
CA THR A 377 7.65 9.68 1.98
C THR A 377 9.06 9.63 2.58
N SER A 378 10.04 9.33 1.74
CA SER A 378 11.48 9.27 2.08
C SER A 378 11.91 8.14 3.02
N PHE A 379 11.03 7.22 3.43
CA PHE A 379 11.46 6.06 4.20
C PHE A 379 12.20 5.07 3.30
N GLY A 380 13.43 4.71 3.70
CA GLY A 380 14.20 3.67 3.01
C GLY A 380 13.55 2.31 3.21
N HIS A 381 13.44 1.51 2.14
CA HIS A 381 12.83 0.17 2.21
C HIS A 381 13.29 -0.73 1.06
N TYR A 382 12.89 -1.97 1.15
CA TYR A 382 12.99 -3.01 0.11
C TYR A 382 11.78 -3.94 0.24
N VAL A 383 11.50 -4.73 -0.82
CA VAL A 383 10.51 -5.81 -0.76
C VAL A 383 11.17 -7.10 -1.20
N GLU A 384 11.35 -8.04 -0.27
CA GLU A 384 11.97 -9.35 -0.52
C GLU A 384 10.89 -10.41 -0.72
N ASN A 385 11.04 -11.25 -1.74
CA ASN A 385 10.22 -12.45 -1.88
C ASN A 385 10.73 -13.54 -0.94
N THR A 386 10.00 -13.81 0.12
CA THR A 386 10.33 -14.84 1.12
C THR A 386 9.70 -16.19 0.83
N GLY A 387 8.85 -16.27 -0.20
CA GLY A 387 8.17 -17.48 -0.63
C GLY A 387 8.96 -18.30 -1.67
N ASN A 388 8.35 -19.39 -2.10
CA ASN A 388 8.86 -20.26 -3.17
C ASN A 388 8.09 -20.11 -4.50
N THR A 389 7.17 -19.14 -4.56
CA THR A 389 6.40 -18.75 -5.75
C THR A 389 6.70 -17.29 -6.09
N THR A 390 6.33 -16.86 -7.27
CA THR A 390 6.42 -15.45 -7.67
C THR A 390 5.60 -14.58 -6.70
N LEU A 391 6.21 -13.50 -6.22
CA LEU A 391 5.55 -12.43 -5.52
C LEU A 391 5.04 -11.41 -6.54
N ARG A 392 3.78 -10.99 -6.45
CA ARG A 392 3.20 -9.92 -7.25
C ARG A 392 2.44 -8.93 -6.37
N PHE A 393 2.73 -7.65 -6.52
CA PHE A 393 2.11 -6.59 -5.72
C PHE A 393 2.03 -5.28 -6.50
N LEU A 394 1.16 -4.39 -6.04
CA LEU A 394 1.02 -3.04 -6.53
C LEU A 394 1.70 -2.07 -5.55
N GLU A 395 2.47 -1.14 -6.10
CA GLU A 395 2.95 0.07 -5.43
C GLU A 395 2.14 1.23 -6.00
N VAL A 396 1.27 1.87 -5.19
CA VAL A 396 0.43 2.99 -5.60
C VAL A 396 0.94 4.25 -4.91
N PHE A 397 1.06 5.34 -5.66
CA PHE A 397 1.71 6.57 -5.21
C PHE A 397 0.79 7.77 -5.36
N ASN A 398 0.77 8.65 -4.37
CA ASN A 398 0.04 9.92 -4.44
C ASN A 398 0.84 10.99 -5.23
N THR A 399 1.05 10.74 -6.51
CA THR A 399 1.80 11.60 -7.44
C THR A 399 1.28 11.45 -8.86
N ASP A 400 1.63 12.38 -9.72
CA ASP A 400 1.39 12.31 -11.17
C ASP A 400 2.47 11.52 -11.93
N VAL A 401 3.72 11.54 -11.45
CA VAL A 401 4.87 10.85 -12.07
C VAL A 401 5.59 10.00 -11.03
N PHE A 402 5.88 8.76 -11.40
CA PHE A 402 6.63 7.83 -10.55
C PHE A 402 8.11 8.23 -10.43
N GLU A 403 8.61 8.30 -9.20
CA GLU A 403 10.01 8.54 -8.91
C GLU A 403 10.52 7.67 -7.76
N ASP A 404 11.73 7.13 -7.90
CA ASP A 404 12.46 6.46 -6.83
C ASP A 404 13.96 6.76 -6.88
N VAL A 405 14.65 6.61 -5.75
CA VAL A 405 16.11 6.70 -5.62
C VAL A 405 16.66 5.35 -5.18
N SER A 406 17.48 4.75 -6.03
CA SER A 406 18.17 3.49 -5.73
C SER A 406 19.38 3.72 -4.84
N LEU A 407 19.49 2.98 -3.73
CA LEU A 407 20.67 3.03 -2.85
C LEU A 407 21.96 2.62 -3.59
N ALA A 408 21.89 1.55 -4.37
CA ALA A 408 23.06 1.04 -5.11
C ALA A 408 23.55 2.07 -6.13
N GLN A 409 22.63 2.68 -6.90
CA GLN A 409 22.96 3.70 -7.88
C GLN A 409 23.50 4.97 -7.21
N TRP A 410 22.92 5.41 -6.10
CA TRP A 410 23.40 6.56 -5.34
C TRP A 410 24.85 6.37 -4.91
N LEU A 411 25.19 5.23 -4.29
CA LEU A 411 26.56 4.93 -3.88
C LEU A 411 27.52 4.86 -5.08
N ALA A 412 27.07 4.25 -6.20
CA ALA A 412 27.90 4.12 -7.41
C ALA A 412 28.21 5.47 -8.08
N LEU A 413 27.35 6.47 -7.92
CA LEU A 413 27.48 7.82 -8.49
C LEU A 413 28.04 8.85 -7.49
N THR A 414 28.30 8.44 -6.26
CA THR A 414 28.99 9.24 -5.25
C THR A 414 30.51 9.09 -5.41
N PRO A 415 31.31 10.14 -5.17
CA PRO A 415 32.78 10.01 -5.26
C PRO A 415 33.32 8.83 -4.44
N PRO A 416 34.11 7.91 -5.04
CA PRO A 416 34.55 6.67 -4.38
C PRO A 416 35.25 6.87 -3.04
N ALA A 417 36.05 7.93 -2.89
CA ALA A 417 36.73 8.25 -1.65
C ALA A 417 35.75 8.57 -0.52
N LEU A 418 34.60 9.21 -0.85
CA LEU A 418 33.56 9.53 0.12
C LEU A 418 32.84 8.27 0.57
N VAL A 419 32.45 7.39 -0.39
CA VAL A 419 31.82 6.09 -0.08
C VAL A 419 32.73 5.24 0.81
N LYS A 420 34.02 5.19 0.47
CA LYS A 420 35.03 4.46 1.26
C LYS A 420 35.13 4.96 2.69
N GLN A 421 35.15 6.28 2.89
CA GLN A 421 35.22 6.90 4.23
C GLN A 421 33.99 6.63 5.08
N HIS A 422 32.80 6.51 4.46
CA HIS A 422 31.55 6.22 5.16
C HIS A 422 31.37 4.74 5.48
N LEU A 423 31.64 3.86 4.51
CA LEU A 423 31.24 2.46 4.59
C LEU A 423 32.42 1.50 4.77
N HIS A 424 33.65 2.01 4.74
CA HIS A 424 34.90 1.21 4.85
C HIS A 424 35.00 0.07 3.83
N LEU A 425 34.30 0.19 2.69
CA LEU A 425 34.34 -0.78 1.61
C LEU A 425 35.68 -0.78 0.88
N SER A 426 36.05 -1.93 0.32
CA SER A 426 37.24 -2.04 -0.54
C SER A 426 37.04 -1.27 -1.86
N ASP A 427 38.15 -0.78 -2.45
CA ASP A 427 38.10 -0.10 -3.75
C ASP A 427 37.51 -1.00 -4.84
N SER A 428 37.76 -2.32 -4.78
CA SER A 428 37.21 -3.31 -5.70
C SER A 428 35.70 -3.49 -5.54
N THR A 429 35.17 -3.39 -4.32
CA THR A 429 33.72 -3.42 -4.06
C THR A 429 33.06 -2.16 -4.61
N ILE A 430 33.60 -0.98 -4.31
CA ILE A 430 33.07 0.31 -4.80
C ILE A 430 33.08 0.35 -6.34
N ALA A 431 34.14 -0.14 -6.97
CA ALA A 431 34.25 -0.18 -8.44
C ALA A 431 33.20 -1.10 -9.11
N ARG A 432 32.65 -2.07 -8.39
CA ARG A 432 31.59 -2.99 -8.89
C ARG A 432 30.16 -2.49 -8.65
N LEU A 433 29.97 -1.40 -7.91
CA LEU A 433 28.62 -0.85 -7.69
C LEU A 433 27.99 -0.45 -9.03
N SER A 434 26.74 -0.84 -9.22
CA SER A 434 26.01 -0.56 -10.47
C SER A 434 25.62 0.91 -10.56
N LYS A 435 25.98 1.54 -11.66
CA LYS A 435 25.56 2.91 -12.00
C LYS A 435 24.15 3.00 -12.60
N THR A 436 23.50 1.88 -12.80
CA THR A 436 22.11 1.78 -13.28
C THR A 436 21.26 1.13 -12.21
N LYS A 437 20.02 1.57 -12.09
CA LYS A 437 19.06 0.98 -11.15
C LYS A 437 18.86 -0.50 -11.45
N GLY A 438 18.98 -1.33 -10.41
CA GLY A 438 18.65 -2.75 -10.47
C GLY A 438 17.15 -2.99 -10.48
N VAL A 439 16.40 -2.13 -9.82
CA VAL A 439 14.95 -2.12 -9.57
C VAL A 439 14.46 -3.42 -8.94
N VAL A 440 14.47 -4.56 -9.67
CA VAL A 440 14.25 -5.91 -9.12
C VAL A 440 15.49 -6.73 -9.35
N VAL A 441 16.16 -7.12 -8.27
CA VAL A 441 17.46 -7.79 -8.31
C VAL A 441 17.34 -9.25 -7.89
N ALA A 442 18.01 -10.13 -8.67
CA ALA A 442 18.07 -11.55 -8.34
C ALA A 442 18.85 -11.78 -7.04
N GLY A 443 18.31 -12.61 -6.17
CA GLY A 443 19.04 -13.13 -5.02
C GLY A 443 20.18 -14.02 -5.49
N LYS A 444 21.42 -13.67 -5.13
CA LYS A 444 22.50 -14.69 -5.13
C LYS A 444 22.47 -15.30 -3.73
N PRO A 445 22.27 -16.62 -3.60
CA PRO A 445 22.42 -17.25 -2.29
C PRO A 445 23.87 -17.10 -1.86
N HIS A 446 24.17 -16.11 -1.06
CA HIS A 446 25.39 -16.00 -0.27
C HIS A 446 25.06 -16.58 1.12
N TYR A 447 24.85 -17.88 1.18
CA TYR A 447 24.99 -18.57 2.44
C TYR A 447 26.50 -18.74 2.68
N PRO A 448 27.05 -18.28 3.80
CA PRO A 448 28.34 -18.79 4.23
C PRO A 448 28.21 -20.31 4.27
N ALA A 449 29.19 -21.01 3.69
CA ALA A 449 29.24 -22.45 3.82
C ALA A 449 29.11 -22.84 5.30
N PRO A 450 28.38 -23.93 5.64
CA PRO A 450 28.33 -24.39 7.02
C PRO A 450 29.80 -24.47 7.50
N MET A 451 30.08 -23.86 8.64
CA MET A 451 31.36 -24.06 9.28
C MET A 451 31.35 -25.52 9.77
N ASP A 452 32.19 -26.37 9.15
CA ASP A 452 32.44 -27.73 9.56
C ASP A 452 32.97 -27.81 11.00
#